data_a23e15c57edaa69402fe062e5e6a24e7
#
_entry.id   a23e15c57edaa69402fe062e5e6a24e7
#
_cell.length_a   1.000
_cell.length_b   1.000
_cell.length_c   1.000
_cell.angle_alpha   90.00
_cell.angle_beta   90.00
_cell.angle_gamma   90.00
#
_symmetry.space_group_name_H-M   'P 1'
#
loop_
_entity.id
_entity.type
_entity.pdbx_description
1 polymer ?
#
loop_
_entity_poly.entity_id
_entity_poly.type
_entity_poly.pdbx_seq_one_letter_code
_entity_poly.pdbx_strand_id
1 'polypeptide(L)' 'MAEVEGWEVVYTGERLQADLLAAVLAANGIRAEVFGDTAYSYAMNFTEARVMVPADQAVAARKVIQQAQSELTLPPEV' A
#
# COMPACT_ATOMS: atom_id res chain seq x y z
N MET A 1 4.57 -19.32 -0.59
CA MET A 1 4.79 -18.38 -1.13
C MET A 1 3.76 -17.49 -1.23
N ALA A 2 3.80 -16.52 -0.76
CA ALA A 2 2.82 -15.63 -0.71
C ALA A 2 2.77 -14.74 -1.88
N GLU A 3 3.68 -14.86 -2.75
CA GLU A 3 3.66 -14.00 -3.81
C GLU A 3 2.82 -14.36 -4.94
N VAL A 4 2.13 -13.47 -5.55
CA VAL A 4 1.39 -13.67 -6.74
C VAL A 4 2.33 -13.42 -7.87
N GLU A 5 2.42 -14.34 -8.79
CA GLU A 5 3.35 -14.20 -9.86
C GLU A 5 3.12 -12.95 -10.62
N GLY A 6 4.13 -12.17 -10.85
CA GLY A 6 4.02 -10.93 -11.59
C GLY A 6 3.62 -9.73 -10.75
N TRP A 7 3.41 -9.93 -9.47
CA TRP A 7 3.03 -8.83 -8.58
C TRP A 7 4.00 -8.72 -7.43
N GLU A 8 4.14 -7.52 -6.93
CA GLU A 8 5.04 -7.27 -5.83
C GLU A 8 4.38 -6.46 -4.75
N VAL A 9 4.70 -6.73 -3.51
CA VAL A 9 4.19 -5.96 -2.38
C VAL A 9 5.02 -4.70 -2.25
N VAL A 10 4.38 -3.55 -2.29
CA VAL A 10 5.10 -2.28 -2.17
C VAL A 10 4.79 -1.57 -0.87
N TYR A 11 3.84 -2.06 -0.11
CA TYR A 11 3.52 -1.44 1.17
C TYR A 11 2.78 -2.45 2.04
N THR A 12 3.08 -2.46 3.31
CA THR A 12 2.37 -3.28 4.28
C THR A 12 2.11 -2.41 5.50
N GLY A 13 0.90 -2.40 5.96
CA GLY A 13 0.57 -1.61 7.13
C GLY A 13 -0.93 -1.55 7.37
N GLU A 14 -1.37 -0.48 7.97
CA GLU A 14 -2.75 -0.33 8.28
C GLU A 14 -3.64 -0.29 7.08
N ARG A 15 -4.82 -0.85 7.18
CA ARG A 15 -5.72 -0.94 6.08
C ARG A 15 -6.08 0.42 5.51
N LEU A 16 -6.38 1.36 6.37
CA LEU A 16 -6.73 2.67 5.90
C LEU A 16 -5.61 3.31 5.09
N GLN A 17 -4.41 3.19 5.59
CA GLN A 17 -3.28 3.75 4.91
C GLN A 17 -3.05 3.03 3.58
N ALA A 18 -3.25 1.72 3.57
CA ALA A 18 -3.08 0.95 2.35
C ALA A 18 -4.09 1.38 1.30
N ASP A 19 -5.34 1.61 1.72
CA ASP A 19 -6.36 2.05 0.80
C ASP A 19 -6.03 3.41 0.22
N LEU A 20 -5.54 4.30 1.05
CA LEU A 20 -5.17 5.62 0.58
C LEU A 20 -4.03 5.54 -0.43
N LEU A 21 -3.05 4.73 -0.13
CA LEU A 21 -1.92 4.59 -1.04
C LEU A 21 -2.33 3.95 -2.35
N ALA A 22 -3.23 2.99 -2.28
CA ALA A 22 -3.72 2.37 -3.51
C ALA A 22 -4.45 3.40 -4.37
N ALA A 23 -5.21 4.28 -3.74
CA ALA A 23 -5.92 5.32 -4.47
C ALA A 23 -4.93 6.28 -5.12
N VAL A 24 -3.88 6.62 -4.42
CA VAL A 24 -2.85 7.50 -4.97
C VAL A 24 -2.16 6.84 -6.15
N LEU A 25 -1.87 5.55 -6.03
CA LEU A 25 -1.23 4.83 -7.11
C LEU A 25 -2.15 4.80 -8.33
N ALA A 26 -3.42 4.55 -8.12
CA ALA A 26 -4.36 4.54 -9.23
C ALA A 26 -4.43 5.88 -9.90
N ALA A 27 -4.39 6.94 -9.12
CA ALA A 27 -4.43 8.29 -9.68
C ALA A 27 -3.19 8.58 -10.51
N ASN A 28 -2.13 7.83 -10.28
CA ASN A 28 -0.91 7.99 -11.05
C ASN A 28 -0.80 6.96 -12.18
N GLY A 29 -1.88 6.27 -12.45
CA GLY A 29 -1.88 5.31 -13.55
C GLY A 29 -1.24 3.98 -13.22
N ILE A 30 -1.05 3.68 -11.94
CA ILE A 30 -0.43 2.45 -11.53
C ILE A 30 -1.50 1.53 -10.98
N ARG A 31 -1.52 0.28 -11.46
CA ARG A 31 -2.51 -0.65 -11.02
C ARG A 31 -2.14 -1.10 -9.62
N ALA A 32 -3.02 -1.05 -8.71
CA ALA A 32 -2.74 -1.44 -7.33
C ALA A 32 -3.90 -2.23 -6.76
N GLU A 33 -3.57 -3.22 -5.97
CA GLU A 33 -4.59 -4.03 -5.31
C GLU A 33 -4.25 -4.09 -3.83
N VAL A 34 -5.27 -4.05 -3.00
CA VAL A 34 -5.08 -4.11 -1.57
C VAL A 34 -5.56 -5.46 -1.08
N PHE A 35 -4.69 -6.15 -0.36
CA PHE A 35 -5.02 -7.42 0.21
C PHE A 35 -4.91 -7.33 1.73
N GLY A 36 -5.87 -7.83 2.42
CA GLY A 36 -5.85 -7.78 3.87
C GLY A 36 -6.32 -9.09 4.45
N ASP A 37 -5.87 -9.37 5.65
CA ASP A 37 -6.23 -10.59 6.31
C ASP A 37 -7.25 -10.25 7.38
N THR A 38 -8.47 -10.05 6.99
CA THR A 38 -9.46 -9.59 7.93
C THR A 38 -9.86 -10.62 8.94
N ALA A 39 -9.62 -11.87 8.63
CA ALA A 39 -10.02 -12.93 9.56
C ALA A 39 -9.24 -12.84 10.84
N TYR A 40 -7.94 -12.63 10.73
CA TYR A 40 -7.16 -12.51 11.88
C TYR A 40 -7.22 -11.16 12.50
N SER A 41 -7.29 -10.15 11.72
CA SER A 41 -7.31 -8.81 12.24
C SER A 41 -8.52 -8.58 13.09
N TYR A 42 -9.58 -9.27 12.81
CA TYR A 42 -10.77 -9.13 13.59
C TYR A 42 -10.50 -9.56 15.03
N ALA A 43 -9.88 -10.70 15.20
CA ALA A 43 -9.63 -11.22 16.50
C ALA A 43 -8.58 -10.44 17.27
N MET A 44 -7.61 -9.92 16.54
CA MET A 44 -6.53 -9.25 17.21
C MET A 44 -6.67 -7.76 17.23
N ASN A 45 -7.73 -7.27 16.67
CA ASN A 45 -7.90 -5.84 16.62
C ASN A 45 -6.85 -5.19 15.75
N PHE A 46 -6.28 -5.89 14.83
CA PHE A 46 -5.36 -5.33 13.87
C PHE A 46 -5.95 -5.39 12.51
N THR A 47 -5.62 -4.47 11.64
CA THR A 47 -6.06 -4.52 10.29
C THR A 47 -4.86 -4.31 9.41
N GLU A 48 -4.12 -5.34 9.22
CA GLU A 48 -2.95 -5.23 8.39
C GLU A 48 -3.30 -5.52 6.95
N ALA A 49 -2.80 -4.72 6.05
CA ALA A 49 -3.09 -4.87 4.64
C ALA A 49 -1.82 -4.67 3.83
N ARG A 50 -1.80 -5.23 2.64
CA ARG A 50 -0.67 -5.10 1.75
C ARG A 50 -1.13 -4.51 0.47
N VAL A 51 -0.33 -3.62 -0.10
CA VAL A 51 -0.60 -3.04 -1.40
C VAL A 51 0.33 -3.72 -2.39
N MET A 52 -0.23 -4.28 -3.44
CA MET A 52 0.55 -4.98 -4.45
C MET A 52 0.36 -4.33 -5.79
N VAL A 53 1.39 -4.32 -6.58
CA VAL A 53 1.36 -3.77 -7.93
C VAL A 53 2.06 -4.74 -8.86
N PRO A 54 1.82 -4.64 -10.17
CA PRO A 54 2.57 -5.47 -11.10
C PRO A 54 4.05 -5.21 -10.96
N ALA A 55 4.84 -6.25 -11.11
CA ALA A 55 6.27 -6.17 -10.88
C ALA A 55 6.92 -5.08 -11.73
N ASP A 56 6.45 -4.90 -12.95
CA ASP A 56 7.06 -3.92 -13.83
C ASP A 56 6.70 -2.50 -13.43
N GLN A 57 5.80 -2.33 -12.48
CA GLN A 57 5.46 -0.99 -12.00
C GLN A 57 5.92 -0.78 -10.56
N ALA A 58 6.63 -1.75 -10.01
CA ALA A 58 6.99 -1.68 -8.60
C ALA A 58 7.89 -0.49 -8.28
N VAL A 59 8.84 -0.20 -9.14
CA VAL A 59 9.74 0.92 -8.87
C VAL A 59 8.99 2.23 -8.90
N ALA A 60 8.13 2.40 -9.89
CA ALA A 60 7.34 3.62 -9.99
C ALA A 60 6.39 3.72 -8.80
N ALA A 61 5.81 2.60 -8.40
CA ALA A 61 4.89 2.60 -7.28
C ALA A 61 5.57 3.01 -5.99
N ARG A 62 6.78 2.51 -5.78
CA ARG A 62 7.49 2.86 -4.57
C ARG A 62 7.82 4.34 -4.52
N LYS A 63 8.13 4.91 -5.66
CA LYS A 63 8.40 6.33 -5.70
C LYS A 63 7.16 7.13 -5.37
N VAL A 64 6.01 6.73 -5.91
CA VAL A 64 4.77 7.42 -5.65
C VAL A 64 4.42 7.31 -4.17
N ILE A 65 4.60 6.13 -3.60
CA ILE A 65 4.28 5.92 -2.20
C ILE A 65 5.18 6.78 -1.32
N GLN A 66 6.45 6.82 -1.63
CA GLN A 66 7.37 7.60 -0.86
C GLN A 66 7.01 9.06 -0.90
N GLN A 67 6.62 9.56 -2.06
CA GLN A 67 6.22 10.91 -2.19
C GLN A 67 4.93 11.17 -1.44
N ALA A 68 3.97 10.28 -1.53
CA ALA A 68 2.70 10.43 -0.85
C ALA A 68 2.87 10.41 0.65
N GLN A 69 3.71 9.54 1.16
CA GLN A 69 3.93 9.48 2.59
C GLN A 69 4.61 10.74 3.08
N SER A 70 5.48 11.26 2.28
CA SER A 70 6.17 12.48 2.63
C SER A 70 5.21 13.65 2.72
N GLU A 71 4.22 13.67 1.86
CA GLU A 71 3.25 14.72 1.88
C GLU A 71 2.20 14.53 2.96
N LEU A 72 1.82 13.29 3.20
CA LEU A 72 0.82 13.04 4.20
C LEU A 72 1.37 13.18 5.61
N THR A 73 2.66 12.92 5.77
CA THR A 73 3.25 13.05 7.06
C THR A 73 3.64 14.48 7.26
N LEU A 74 2.78 15.27 7.78
CA LEU A 74 3.08 16.64 7.94
C LEU A 74 4.12 16.83 8.97
N PRO A 75 5.00 17.75 8.79
CA PRO A 75 6.00 18.01 9.77
C PRO A 75 5.32 18.60 10.93
N PRO A 76 5.85 18.39 12.01
CA PRO A 76 5.27 18.88 13.18
C PRO A 76 5.33 20.32 13.07
N GLU A 77 4.83 20.93 12.77
CA GLU A 77 4.80 22.16 12.61
C GLU A 77 5.33 22.86 13.37
N VAL A 78 5.78 23.19 13.55
CA VAL A 78 6.37 23.85 14.26
C VAL A 78 6.12 24.72 14.68
#